data_93f817c25d7eb9b2d643ce3ae60d74bf
#
_entry.id   93f817c25d7eb9b2d643ce3ae60d74bf
#
_cell.length_a   1.000
_cell.length_b   1.000
_cell.length_c   1.000
_cell.angle_alpha   90.00
_cell.angle_beta   90.00
_cell.angle_gamma   90.00
#
_symmetry.space_group_name_H-M   'P 1'
#
loop_
_entity.id
_entity.type
_entity.pdbx_description
1 polymer ?
#
loop_
_entity_poly.entity_id
_entity_poly.type
_entity_poly.pdbx_seq_one_letter_code
_entity_poly.pdbx_strand_id
1 'polypeptide(L)'
;MTNNFDYRYDSCISRGICSMNPRTSSLQEVLVLYLKASAHYALKLYENDIVDEKIKAMILNTISVLVSNPQFSETDFNVFTHAYNTELPRLIKEYEEMCNEKGTEPEYLKTVIKYNKELDIINAIQLGEKEFLKKVKELSQETQDLYRIIFVIAKSICINVLDLETFEIDSKDGYLMILKILDSLNVEETKAECLKDLIIEAVELDNKLMKNLRTAQEERYGKQRVNDVSYTTIPAKAILVVGSNIRELEDVLEAVKDKEIDVYTHDEMMIAHTFPKFSEYKNLKGQYGQGIENCLLDFATFPGPIVLTRHSLYNVENLYRGLLYTTDFASSKGVIQIKNKDFSDVIKAAEDAKGFKTGKQCETVSIGYDYHNSMGSIEKKLKQKSYSHIFIVGLNGYTLEQQAYFDKLLKQTPDDVLIISLSYCTQKENIVCLNACFDVFATVEFAEGLSEKYSIPISVFYPKCDRHTISQMIYLKEKFNTDVLIGKCTPILLNPNLINTLDSVFNIKGLTSVKKDLDDILK
;
A
#
# COMPACT_ATOMS: atom_id res chain seq x y z
N MET A 1 -0.52 2.62 36.53
CA MET A 1 0.53 3.18 35.65
C MET A 1 0.05 2.94 34.24
N THR A 2 -0.58 3.93 33.62
CA THR A 2 -0.99 3.88 32.23
C THR A 2 0.30 4.01 31.42
N ASN A 3 0.75 2.92 30.80
CA ASN A 3 1.79 2.96 29.80
C ASN A 3 1.28 3.84 28.65
N ASN A 4 1.66 5.10 28.64
CA ASN A 4 1.56 5.96 27.47
C ASN A 4 2.51 5.39 26.42
N PHE A 5 2.02 4.44 25.67
CA PHE A 5 2.74 3.85 24.55
C PHE A 5 2.76 4.92 23.45
N ASP A 6 3.84 5.67 23.35
CA ASP A 6 4.03 6.60 22.24
C ASP A 6 4.44 5.80 21.03
N TYR A 7 3.48 5.44 20.17
CA TYR A 7 3.71 4.66 18.96
C TYR A 7 4.80 5.25 18.04
N ARG A 8 5.09 6.54 18.15
CA ARG A 8 6.17 7.20 17.41
C ARG A 8 7.55 6.71 17.84
N TYR A 9 7.69 6.22 19.06
CA TYR A 9 8.96 5.79 19.63
C TYR A 9 9.10 4.27 19.72
N ASP A 10 7.99 3.54 19.89
CA ASP A 10 8.00 2.11 20.24
C ASP A 10 7.45 1.20 19.13
N SER A 11 7.14 1.74 17.97
CA SER A 11 6.65 0.93 16.85
C SER A 11 7.78 0.32 16.03
N CYS A 12 7.47 -0.71 15.24
CA CYS A 12 8.42 -1.27 14.27
C CYS A 12 8.90 -0.23 13.24
N ILE A 13 8.19 0.86 13.07
CA ILE A 13 8.60 2.02 12.28
C ILE A 13 9.89 2.67 12.81
N SER A 14 10.09 2.72 14.11
CA SER A 14 11.31 3.30 14.67
C SER A 14 12.55 2.41 14.49
N ARG A 15 12.37 1.16 14.08
CA ARG A 15 13.44 0.14 14.01
C ARG A 15 13.41 -0.75 12.78
N GLY A 16 12.37 -0.66 11.94
CA GLY A 16 12.16 -1.53 10.78
C GLY A 16 12.29 -0.82 9.44
N ILE A 17 11.85 -1.50 8.38
CA ILE A 17 11.89 -1.04 6.99
C ILE A 17 11.08 0.25 6.80
N CYS A 18 9.98 0.40 7.52
CA CYS A 18 9.12 1.57 7.48
C CYS A 18 9.56 2.67 8.48
N SER A 19 10.79 2.64 8.98
CA SER A 19 11.22 3.50 10.07
C SER A 19 11.06 4.98 9.75
N MET A 20 10.31 5.65 10.62
CA MET A 20 10.09 7.08 10.61
C MET A 20 10.54 7.62 11.96
N ASN A 21 11.38 8.63 11.97
CA ASN A 21 11.79 9.25 13.23
C ASN A 21 10.68 10.17 13.78
N PRO A 22 10.66 10.47 15.10
CA PRO A 22 9.62 11.29 15.72
C PRO A 22 9.48 12.69 15.10
N ARG A 23 10.59 13.27 14.66
CA ARG A 23 10.62 14.58 14.02
C ARG A 23 9.85 14.55 12.68
N THR A 24 10.13 13.56 11.85
CA THR A 24 9.41 13.33 10.59
C THR A 24 7.93 13.06 10.84
N SER A 25 7.58 12.27 11.85
CA SER A 25 6.20 12.00 12.24
C SER A 25 5.44 13.28 12.61
N SER A 26 6.08 14.17 13.38
CA SER A 26 5.46 15.45 13.75
C SER A 26 5.22 16.37 12.55
N LEU A 27 6.15 16.40 11.58
CA LEU A 27 5.94 17.14 10.32
C LEU A 27 4.79 16.56 9.49
N GLN A 28 4.63 15.25 9.45
CA GLN A 28 3.50 14.61 8.79
C GLN A 28 2.16 14.95 9.46
N GLU A 29 2.09 15.03 10.80
CA GLU A 29 0.90 15.50 11.50
C GLU A 29 0.47 16.91 11.05
N VAL A 30 1.43 17.80 10.79
CA VAL A 30 1.13 19.16 10.27
C VAL A 30 0.59 19.08 8.83
N LEU A 31 1.14 18.23 7.96
CA LEU A 31 0.59 18.04 6.62
C LEU A 31 -0.85 17.48 6.66
N VAL A 32 -1.17 16.62 7.61
CA VAL A 32 -2.54 16.12 7.81
C VAL A 32 -3.50 17.27 8.17
N LEU A 33 -3.06 18.29 8.93
CA LEU A 33 -3.89 19.47 9.19
C LEU A 33 -4.20 20.27 7.91
N TYR A 34 -3.20 20.45 7.03
CA TYR A 34 -3.42 21.08 5.72
C TYR A 34 -4.35 20.26 4.83
N LEU A 35 -4.18 18.93 4.79
CA LEU A 35 -5.07 18.02 4.07
C LEU A 35 -6.52 18.15 4.52
N LYS A 36 -6.75 18.09 5.82
CA LYS A 36 -8.07 18.20 6.43
C LYS A 36 -8.75 19.53 6.08
N ALA A 37 -7.99 20.63 6.19
CA ALA A 37 -8.51 21.96 5.87
C ALA A 37 -8.83 22.10 4.37
N SER A 38 -7.96 21.62 3.50
CA SER A 38 -8.19 21.65 2.05
C SER A 38 -9.37 20.77 1.64
N ALA A 39 -9.48 19.58 2.24
CA ALA A 39 -10.58 18.66 1.95
C ALA A 39 -11.95 19.23 2.35
N HIS A 40 -12.04 19.97 3.46
CA HIS A 40 -13.27 20.62 3.89
C HIS A 40 -13.83 21.54 2.80
N TYR A 41 -13.03 22.50 2.34
CA TYR A 41 -13.49 23.45 1.31
C TYR A 41 -13.64 22.80 -0.06
N ALA A 42 -12.75 21.86 -0.41
CA ALA A 42 -12.86 21.12 -1.66
C ALA A 42 -14.12 20.24 -1.71
N LEU A 43 -14.54 19.64 -0.58
CA LEU A 43 -15.78 18.86 -0.49
C LEU A 43 -17.01 19.76 -0.69
N LYS A 44 -17.04 20.94 -0.05
CA LYS A 44 -18.12 21.92 -0.22
C LYS A 44 -18.26 22.39 -1.68
N LEU A 45 -17.14 22.60 -2.37
CA LEU A 45 -17.13 22.93 -3.79
C LEU A 45 -17.58 21.73 -4.64
N TYR A 46 -17.10 20.53 -4.33
CA TYR A 46 -17.44 19.30 -5.05
C TYR A 46 -18.95 18.98 -4.98
N GLU A 47 -19.60 19.19 -3.83
CA GLU A 47 -21.04 19.06 -3.64
C GLU A 47 -21.85 20.03 -4.52
N ASN A 48 -21.19 21.00 -5.14
CA ASN A 48 -21.75 21.98 -6.06
C ASN A 48 -21.17 21.84 -7.48
N ASP A 49 -20.69 20.64 -7.84
CA ASP A 49 -20.12 20.29 -9.14
C ASP A 49 -18.88 21.11 -9.53
N ILE A 50 -18.18 21.69 -8.55
CA ILE A 50 -16.94 22.45 -8.77
C ILE A 50 -15.75 21.59 -8.31
N VAL A 51 -14.83 21.30 -9.22
CA VAL A 51 -13.60 20.56 -8.93
C VAL A 51 -12.40 21.44 -9.24
N ASP A 52 -11.62 21.75 -8.22
CA ASP A 52 -10.33 22.41 -8.38
C ASP A 52 -9.25 21.34 -8.62
N GLU A 53 -8.84 21.16 -9.88
CA GLU A 53 -7.87 20.14 -10.27
C GLU A 53 -6.48 20.35 -9.62
N LYS A 54 -6.12 21.60 -9.30
CA LYS A 54 -4.85 21.88 -8.61
C LYS A 54 -4.89 21.41 -7.16
N ILE A 55 -5.98 21.68 -6.46
CA ILE A 55 -6.19 21.19 -5.07
C ILE A 55 -6.34 19.67 -5.06
N LYS A 56 -7.06 19.09 -6.03
CA LYS A 56 -7.15 17.63 -6.20
C LYS A 56 -5.75 17.02 -6.28
N ALA A 57 -4.92 17.50 -7.20
CA ALA A 57 -3.55 17.01 -7.35
C ALA A 57 -2.72 17.22 -6.07
N MET A 58 -2.86 18.36 -5.38
CA MET A 58 -2.13 18.60 -4.13
C MET A 58 -2.55 17.65 -3.01
N ILE A 59 -3.84 17.38 -2.83
CA ILE A 59 -4.34 16.44 -1.82
C ILE A 59 -3.81 15.03 -2.12
N LEU A 60 -3.96 14.54 -3.35
CA LEU A 60 -3.51 13.21 -3.74
C LEU A 60 -1.99 13.05 -3.59
N ASN A 61 -1.21 14.04 -4.07
CA ASN A 61 0.24 13.99 -3.96
C ASN A 61 0.71 14.05 -2.50
N THR A 62 0.04 14.82 -1.64
CA THR A 62 0.38 14.87 -0.22
C THR A 62 0.10 13.53 0.47
N ILE A 63 -1.04 12.90 0.20
CA ILE A 63 -1.33 11.57 0.75
C ILE A 63 -0.30 10.54 0.24
N SER A 64 0.06 10.58 -1.05
CA SER A 64 1.10 9.74 -1.64
C SER A 64 2.43 9.86 -0.90
N VAL A 65 2.86 11.08 -0.62
CA VAL A 65 4.09 11.34 0.17
C VAL A 65 3.99 10.76 1.59
N LEU A 66 2.80 10.82 2.20
CA LEU A 66 2.56 10.21 3.51
C LEU A 66 2.50 8.66 3.47
N VAL A 67 2.37 8.06 2.29
CA VAL A 67 2.56 6.61 2.09
C VAL A 67 4.05 6.27 2.07
N SER A 68 4.85 7.03 1.35
CA SER A 68 6.28 6.80 1.12
C SER A 68 7.15 7.27 2.30
N ASN A 69 6.73 6.98 3.52
CA ASN A 69 7.33 7.43 4.78
C ASN A 69 8.87 7.44 4.82
N PRO A 70 9.59 6.38 4.35
CA PRO A 70 11.05 6.35 4.44
C PRO A 70 11.75 7.38 3.55
N GLN A 71 11.06 7.87 2.53
CA GLN A 71 11.60 8.85 1.58
C GLN A 71 11.24 10.29 1.94
N PHE A 72 10.31 10.50 2.87
CA PHE A 72 9.84 11.83 3.26
C PHE A 72 10.93 12.62 4.02
N SER A 73 11.12 13.86 3.63
CA SER A 73 12.15 14.78 4.17
C SER A 73 11.58 16.13 4.60
N GLU A 74 12.40 16.91 5.32
CA GLU A 74 12.07 18.30 5.65
C GLU A 74 11.95 19.19 4.39
N THR A 75 12.64 18.83 3.32
CA THR A 75 12.51 19.53 2.03
C THR A 75 11.13 19.32 1.45
N ASP A 76 10.63 18.08 1.47
CA ASP A 76 9.28 17.78 1.00
C ASP A 76 8.23 18.52 1.84
N PHE A 77 8.39 18.53 3.17
CA PHE A 77 7.52 19.30 4.06
C PHE A 77 7.44 20.78 3.63
N ASN A 78 8.58 21.42 3.41
CA ASN A 78 8.61 22.84 3.01
C ASN A 78 7.94 23.07 1.65
N VAL A 79 8.17 22.18 0.67
CA VAL A 79 7.55 22.28 -0.65
C VAL A 79 6.02 22.20 -0.56
N PHE A 80 5.51 21.21 0.17
CA PHE A 80 4.05 21.02 0.31
C PHE A 80 3.41 22.16 1.12
N THR A 81 3.99 22.55 2.24
CA THR A 81 3.41 23.63 3.07
C THR A 81 3.44 24.98 2.38
N HIS A 82 4.50 25.29 1.61
CA HIS A 82 4.54 26.50 0.78
C HIS A 82 3.42 26.51 -0.26
N ALA A 83 3.18 25.38 -0.94
CA ALA A 83 2.09 25.23 -1.89
C ALA A 83 0.73 25.43 -1.22
N TYR A 84 0.48 24.80 -0.06
CA TYR A 84 -0.76 24.97 0.69
C TYR A 84 -0.96 26.40 1.19
N ASN A 85 0.05 27.08 1.65
CA ASN A 85 -0.03 28.48 2.10
C ASN A 85 -0.44 29.42 0.97
N THR A 86 -0.20 29.05 -0.29
CA THR A 86 -0.64 29.81 -1.47
C THR A 86 -2.05 29.42 -1.91
N GLU A 87 -2.32 28.12 -1.99
CA GLU A 87 -3.52 27.62 -2.66
C GLU A 87 -4.74 27.53 -1.73
N LEU A 88 -4.55 27.28 -0.45
CA LEU A 88 -5.68 27.17 0.47
C LEU A 88 -6.43 28.49 0.68
N PRO A 89 -5.78 29.66 0.81
CA PRO A 89 -6.49 30.96 0.80
C PRO A 89 -7.27 31.20 -0.50
N ARG A 90 -6.71 30.78 -1.66
CA ARG A 90 -7.40 30.87 -2.96
C ARG A 90 -8.65 29.98 -2.98
N LEU A 91 -8.54 28.74 -2.52
CA LEU A 91 -9.66 27.79 -2.44
C LEU A 91 -10.78 28.32 -1.52
N ILE A 92 -10.42 28.89 -0.36
CA ILE A 92 -11.39 29.49 0.56
C ILE A 92 -12.14 30.62 -0.14
N LYS A 93 -11.44 31.49 -0.86
CA LYS A 93 -12.05 32.58 -1.60
C LYS A 93 -13.01 32.09 -2.69
N GLU A 94 -12.64 31.05 -3.43
CA GLU A 94 -13.51 30.41 -4.42
C GLU A 94 -14.79 29.85 -3.78
N TYR A 95 -14.67 29.23 -2.60
CA TYR A 95 -15.81 28.78 -1.81
C TYR A 95 -16.71 29.96 -1.35
N GLU A 96 -16.12 31.07 -0.88
CA GLU A 96 -16.86 32.30 -0.51
C GLU A 96 -17.61 32.89 -1.70
N GLU A 97 -16.96 32.95 -2.87
CA GLU A 97 -17.57 33.43 -4.11
C GLU A 97 -18.79 32.55 -4.50
N MET A 98 -18.64 31.24 -4.45
CA MET A 98 -19.74 30.28 -4.68
C MET A 98 -20.90 30.47 -3.68
N CYS A 99 -20.62 30.67 -2.39
CA CYS A 99 -21.64 30.92 -1.37
C CYS A 99 -22.39 32.22 -1.64
N ASN A 100 -21.67 33.29 -2.01
CA ASN A 100 -22.26 34.59 -2.36
C ASN A 100 -23.18 34.49 -3.58
N GLU A 101 -22.80 33.78 -4.62
CA GLU A 101 -23.63 33.55 -5.81
C GLU A 101 -24.91 32.78 -5.47
N LYS A 102 -24.86 31.86 -4.50
CA LYS A 102 -26.02 31.10 -4.04
C LYS A 102 -26.82 31.75 -2.93
N GLY A 103 -26.36 32.88 -2.40
CA GLY A 103 -26.98 33.56 -1.29
C GLY A 103 -26.95 32.78 0.02
N THR A 104 -25.92 31.96 0.24
CA THR A 104 -25.69 31.19 1.46
C THR A 104 -24.53 31.77 2.26
N GLU A 105 -24.57 31.61 3.58
CA GLU A 105 -23.46 32.03 4.45
C GLU A 105 -22.33 30.99 4.39
N PRO A 106 -21.05 31.42 4.23
CA PRO A 106 -19.91 30.49 4.26
C PRO A 106 -19.72 29.85 5.63
N GLU A 107 -19.52 28.54 5.64
CA GLU A 107 -19.13 27.79 6.83
C GLU A 107 -17.60 27.68 6.92
N TYR A 108 -17.00 28.23 7.98
CA TYR A 108 -15.56 28.26 8.13
C TYR A 108 -15.08 27.22 9.13
N LEU A 109 -14.07 26.45 8.71
CA LEU A 109 -13.39 25.50 9.59
C LEU A 109 -12.56 26.24 10.64
N LYS A 110 -12.75 25.88 11.91
CA LYS A 110 -11.84 26.30 13.00
C LYS A 110 -10.56 25.49 12.92
N THR A 111 -9.46 26.12 12.51
CA THR A 111 -8.16 25.44 12.39
C THR A 111 -7.07 26.17 13.16
N VAL A 112 -6.08 25.40 13.60
CA VAL A 112 -4.87 25.93 14.27
C VAL A 112 -3.82 26.42 13.27
N ILE A 113 -3.97 26.09 11.97
CA ILE A 113 -3.04 26.52 10.93
C ILE A 113 -3.37 27.93 10.50
N LYS A 114 -2.33 28.78 10.43
CA LYS A 114 -2.38 30.10 9.82
C LYS A 114 -1.80 30.02 8.41
N TYR A 115 -2.66 29.95 7.41
CA TYR A 115 -2.29 29.70 6.00
C TYR A 115 -1.47 30.82 5.33
N ASN A 116 -1.30 31.95 5.95
CA ASN A 116 -0.59 33.11 5.39
C ASN A 116 0.80 33.30 6.00
N LYS A 117 1.28 32.35 6.78
CA LYS A 117 2.59 32.42 7.45
C LYS A 117 3.33 31.10 7.28
N GLU A 118 4.53 31.18 6.67
CA GLU A 118 5.41 30.04 6.64
C GLU A 118 5.76 29.57 8.06
N LEU A 119 5.63 28.26 8.27
CA LEU A 119 6.02 27.61 9.50
C LEU A 119 7.48 27.16 9.36
N ASP A 120 8.39 27.67 10.19
CA ASP A 120 9.71 27.07 10.26
C ASP A 120 9.65 25.66 10.84
N ILE A 121 10.64 24.85 10.54
CA ILE A 121 10.69 23.41 10.88
C ILE A 121 10.54 23.16 12.39
N ILE A 122 11.11 24.01 13.25
CA ILE A 122 11.04 23.84 14.71
C ILE A 122 9.61 24.04 15.19
N ASN A 123 8.99 25.15 14.78
CA ASN A 123 7.59 25.45 15.13
C ASN A 123 6.63 24.40 14.53
N ALA A 124 6.92 23.88 13.33
CA ALA A 124 6.16 22.81 12.72
C ALA A 124 6.21 21.50 13.56
N ILE A 125 7.40 21.11 14.01
CA ILE A 125 7.56 19.94 14.88
C ILE A 125 6.77 20.11 16.18
N GLN A 126 6.90 21.27 16.84
CA GLN A 126 6.18 21.57 18.09
C GLN A 126 4.65 21.55 17.88
N LEU A 127 4.17 22.09 16.75
CA LEU A 127 2.75 22.04 16.41
C LEU A 127 2.27 20.61 16.22
N GLY A 128 3.00 19.79 15.43
CA GLY A 128 2.63 18.40 15.21
C GLY A 128 2.63 17.56 16.48
N GLU A 129 3.60 17.76 17.37
CA GLU A 129 3.61 17.11 18.69
C GLU A 129 2.41 17.52 19.54
N LYS A 130 2.08 18.81 19.55
CA LYS A 130 0.92 19.33 20.29
C LYS A 130 -0.38 18.73 19.79
N GLU A 131 -0.58 18.68 18.49
CA GLU A 131 -1.80 18.13 17.87
C GLU A 131 -1.91 16.62 18.13
N PHE A 132 -0.81 15.89 18.05
CA PHE A 132 -0.78 14.49 18.42
C PHE A 132 -1.19 14.27 19.88
N LEU A 133 -0.60 15.02 20.82
CA LEU A 133 -0.91 14.92 22.26
C LEU A 133 -2.35 15.33 22.57
N LYS A 134 -2.92 16.28 21.81
CA LYS A 134 -4.33 16.67 21.92
C LYS A 134 -5.22 15.47 21.61
N LYS A 135 -5.00 14.79 20.47
CA LYS A 135 -5.78 13.60 20.07
C LYS A 135 -5.70 12.49 21.13
N VAL A 136 -4.49 12.24 21.68
CA VAL A 136 -4.31 11.21 22.72
C VAL A 136 -5.06 11.52 24.01
N LYS A 137 -5.23 12.80 24.35
CA LYS A 137 -5.91 13.23 25.59
C LYS A 137 -7.42 13.34 25.45
N GLU A 138 -7.91 13.78 24.31
CA GLU A 138 -9.30 14.15 24.11
C GLU A 138 -10.16 13.03 23.52
N LEU A 139 -9.55 12.09 22.77
CA LEU A 139 -10.27 10.99 22.14
C LEU A 139 -10.14 9.68 22.92
N SER A 140 -11.19 8.85 22.90
CA SER A 140 -11.09 7.45 23.39
C SER A 140 -10.07 6.66 22.56
N GLN A 141 -9.51 5.60 23.12
CA GLN A 141 -8.56 4.73 22.38
C GLN A 141 -9.20 4.16 21.12
N GLU A 142 -10.45 3.72 21.18
CA GLU A 142 -11.20 3.21 20.04
C GLU A 142 -11.34 4.27 18.94
N THR A 143 -11.75 5.49 19.29
CA THR A 143 -11.86 6.59 18.31
C THR A 143 -10.52 6.92 17.68
N GLN A 144 -9.42 6.97 18.46
CA GLN A 144 -8.08 7.19 17.91
C GLN A 144 -7.69 6.11 16.92
N ASP A 145 -8.01 4.86 17.21
CA ASP A 145 -7.69 3.72 16.34
C ASP A 145 -8.55 3.70 15.09
N LEU A 146 -9.83 4.05 15.18
CA LEU A 146 -10.70 4.24 14.01
C LEU A 146 -10.21 5.38 13.10
N TYR A 147 -9.73 6.49 13.66
CA TYR A 147 -9.09 7.55 12.88
C TYR A 147 -7.85 7.07 12.13
N ARG A 148 -7.05 6.19 12.74
CA ARG A 148 -5.88 5.59 12.07
C ARG A 148 -6.31 4.63 10.96
N ILE A 149 -7.28 3.76 11.23
CA ILE A 149 -7.81 2.80 10.26
C ILE A 149 -8.33 3.54 9.03
N ILE A 150 -9.20 4.53 9.22
CA ILE A 150 -9.81 5.25 8.09
C ILE A 150 -8.76 6.04 7.30
N PHE A 151 -7.73 6.57 7.96
CA PHE A 151 -6.64 7.26 7.28
C PHE A 151 -5.73 6.31 6.48
N VAL A 152 -5.50 5.08 6.97
CA VAL A 152 -4.82 4.03 6.20
C VAL A 152 -5.65 3.63 4.98
N ILE A 153 -6.96 3.54 5.11
CA ILE A 153 -7.87 3.27 3.98
C ILE A 153 -7.83 4.43 2.97
N ALA A 154 -7.81 5.68 3.42
CA ALA A 154 -7.65 6.84 2.53
C ALA A 154 -6.33 6.79 1.75
N LYS A 155 -5.24 6.32 2.37
CA LYS A 155 -3.96 6.07 1.68
C LYS A 155 -4.09 4.97 0.62
N SER A 156 -4.79 3.87 0.92
CA SER A 156 -5.06 2.79 -0.03
C SER A 156 -5.86 3.30 -1.23
N ILE A 157 -6.97 4.01 -0.99
CA ILE A 157 -7.79 4.63 -2.03
C ILE A 157 -6.94 5.58 -2.90
N CYS A 158 -6.11 6.42 -2.27
CA CYS A 158 -5.26 7.36 -2.98
C CYS A 158 -4.26 6.66 -3.92
N ILE A 159 -3.64 5.56 -3.47
CA ILE A 159 -2.75 4.74 -4.32
C ILE A 159 -3.53 4.23 -5.53
N ASN A 160 -4.71 3.63 -5.31
CA ASN A 160 -5.52 3.09 -6.39
C ASN A 160 -5.98 4.18 -7.37
N VAL A 161 -6.36 5.37 -6.89
CA VAL A 161 -6.72 6.52 -7.72
C VAL A 161 -5.54 6.95 -8.58
N LEU A 162 -4.36 7.16 -7.99
CA LEU A 162 -3.17 7.59 -8.71
C LEU A 162 -2.66 6.52 -9.69
N ASP A 163 -2.79 5.24 -9.35
CA ASP A 163 -2.42 4.15 -10.25
C ASP A 163 -3.40 4.05 -11.43
N LEU A 164 -4.71 4.19 -11.21
CA LEU A 164 -5.72 4.25 -12.27
C LEU A 164 -5.51 5.45 -13.20
N GLU A 165 -5.13 6.61 -12.68
CA GLU A 165 -4.77 7.78 -13.49
C GLU A 165 -3.60 7.49 -14.45
N THR A 166 -2.67 6.59 -14.09
CA THR A 166 -1.59 6.16 -15.03
C THR A 166 -2.10 5.35 -16.23
N PHE A 167 -3.30 4.78 -16.12
CA PHE A 167 -4.04 4.13 -17.20
C PHE A 167 -5.10 5.03 -17.85
N GLU A 168 -5.06 6.35 -17.58
CA GLU A 168 -6.00 7.34 -18.10
C GLU A 168 -7.46 7.11 -17.63
N ILE A 169 -7.63 6.49 -16.46
CA ILE A 169 -8.93 6.23 -15.82
C ILE A 169 -9.12 7.21 -14.68
N ASP A 170 -10.09 8.12 -14.82
CA ASP A 170 -10.48 9.06 -13.76
C ASP A 170 -11.35 8.37 -12.71
N SER A 171 -10.98 8.50 -11.45
CA SER A 171 -11.66 7.90 -10.30
C SER A 171 -12.30 8.95 -9.41
N LYS A 172 -13.33 9.65 -9.93
CA LYS A 172 -14.07 10.69 -9.20
C LYS A 172 -14.61 10.21 -7.85
N ASP A 173 -15.16 8.99 -7.81
CA ASP A 173 -15.68 8.39 -6.57
C ASP A 173 -14.57 8.24 -5.53
N GLY A 174 -13.35 7.84 -5.97
CA GLY A 174 -12.19 7.71 -5.09
C GLY A 174 -11.75 9.04 -4.49
N TYR A 175 -11.69 10.09 -5.32
CA TYR A 175 -11.36 11.43 -4.84
C TYR A 175 -12.42 11.96 -3.86
N LEU A 176 -13.71 11.83 -4.19
CA LEU A 176 -14.81 12.21 -3.29
C LEU A 176 -14.72 11.49 -1.94
N MET A 177 -14.43 10.19 -1.93
CA MET A 177 -14.27 9.43 -0.69
C MET A 177 -13.09 9.94 0.14
N ILE A 178 -11.97 10.27 -0.49
CA ILE A 178 -10.83 10.90 0.20
C ILE A 178 -11.24 12.21 0.85
N LEU A 179 -11.99 13.06 0.16
CA LEU A 179 -12.49 14.33 0.71
C LEU A 179 -13.40 14.09 1.92
N LYS A 180 -14.35 13.17 1.83
CA LYS A 180 -15.26 12.80 2.94
C LYS A 180 -14.47 12.29 4.16
N ILE A 181 -13.49 11.40 3.95
CA ILE A 181 -12.65 10.87 5.02
C ILE A 181 -11.88 12.00 5.70
N LEU A 182 -11.17 12.81 4.93
CA LEU A 182 -10.35 13.89 5.49
C LEU A 182 -11.20 14.94 6.22
N ASP A 183 -12.37 15.27 5.70
CA ASP A 183 -13.30 16.20 6.34
C ASP A 183 -13.87 15.64 7.64
N SER A 184 -14.21 14.35 7.70
CA SER A 184 -14.67 13.69 8.93
C SER A 184 -13.66 13.75 10.07
N LEU A 185 -12.36 13.86 9.75
CA LEU A 185 -11.29 14.01 10.74
C LEU A 185 -11.19 15.45 11.32
N ASN A 186 -11.96 16.42 10.82
CA ASN A 186 -12.04 17.78 11.35
C ASN A 186 -12.98 17.91 12.56
N VAL A 187 -13.90 16.97 12.71
CA VAL A 187 -14.93 17.03 13.76
C VAL A 187 -14.32 16.59 15.10
N GLU A 188 -14.37 17.45 16.12
CA GLU A 188 -13.75 17.20 17.42
C GLU A 188 -14.43 16.05 18.20
N GLU A 189 -15.69 15.71 17.85
CA GLU A 189 -16.48 14.65 18.52
C GLU A 189 -17.15 13.72 17.50
N THR A 190 -16.42 13.27 16.47
CA THR A 190 -17.00 12.26 15.56
C THR A 190 -17.27 10.97 16.33
N LYS A 191 -18.54 10.54 16.35
CA LYS A 191 -18.94 9.31 17.03
C LYS A 191 -18.28 8.10 16.37
N ALA A 192 -17.84 7.14 17.17
CA ALA A 192 -17.22 5.92 16.67
C ALA A 192 -18.10 5.17 15.65
N GLU A 193 -19.43 5.17 15.84
CA GLU A 193 -20.39 4.58 14.90
C GLU A 193 -20.33 5.24 13.51
N CYS A 194 -20.30 6.59 13.46
CA CYS A 194 -20.21 7.30 12.18
C CYS A 194 -18.90 7.01 11.44
N LEU A 195 -17.79 6.85 12.19
CA LEU A 195 -16.51 6.45 11.62
C LEU A 195 -16.56 5.01 11.10
N LYS A 196 -17.21 4.11 11.82
CA LYS A 196 -17.39 2.72 11.39
C LYS A 196 -18.17 2.65 10.07
N ASP A 197 -19.29 3.35 9.97
CA ASP A 197 -20.10 3.39 8.74
C ASP A 197 -19.30 3.93 7.56
N LEU A 198 -18.55 5.02 7.78
CA LEU A 198 -17.68 5.59 6.74
C LEU A 198 -16.53 4.64 6.35
N ILE A 199 -15.97 3.89 7.31
CA ILE A 199 -14.97 2.86 7.03
C ILE A 199 -15.57 1.78 6.12
N ILE A 200 -16.79 1.30 6.40
CA ILE A 200 -17.45 0.27 5.59
C ILE A 200 -17.68 0.77 4.15
N GLU A 201 -18.20 2.00 3.99
CA GLU A 201 -18.35 2.62 2.65
C GLU A 201 -17.00 2.72 1.92
N ALA A 202 -15.96 3.16 2.63
CA ALA A 202 -14.63 3.36 2.08
C ALA A 202 -13.95 2.06 1.64
N VAL A 203 -14.06 0.96 2.40
CA VAL A 203 -13.43 -0.32 2.03
C VAL A 203 -14.13 -0.98 0.84
N GLU A 204 -15.45 -0.82 0.70
CA GLU A 204 -16.17 -1.28 -0.49
C GLU A 204 -15.68 -0.58 -1.75
N LEU A 205 -15.53 0.76 -1.67
CA LEU A 205 -15.00 1.53 -2.78
C LEU A 205 -13.55 1.18 -3.09
N ASP A 206 -12.69 1.05 -2.07
CA ASP A 206 -11.28 0.73 -2.26
C ASP A 206 -11.08 -0.61 -2.97
N ASN A 207 -11.84 -1.64 -2.57
CA ASN A 207 -11.81 -2.94 -3.25
C ASN A 207 -12.37 -2.89 -4.69
N LYS A 208 -13.38 -2.04 -4.95
CA LYS A 208 -13.84 -1.75 -6.32
C LYS A 208 -12.74 -1.11 -7.16
N LEU A 209 -11.99 -0.14 -6.61
CA LEU A 209 -10.89 0.52 -7.31
C LEU A 209 -9.74 -0.46 -7.60
N MET A 210 -9.37 -1.33 -6.65
CA MET A 210 -8.39 -2.40 -6.89
C MET A 210 -8.81 -3.34 -8.02
N LYS A 211 -10.08 -3.71 -8.09
CA LYS A 211 -10.64 -4.54 -9.17
C LYS A 211 -10.57 -3.82 -10.53
N ASN A 212 -10.87 -2.52 -10.55
CA ASN A 212 -10.76 -1.72 -11.76
C ASN A 212 -9.30 -1.61 -12.22
N LEU A 213 -8.36 -1.43 -11.28
CA LEU A 213 -6.93 -1.39 -11.58
C LEU A 213 -6.46 -2.73 -12.16
N ARG A 214 -6.88 -3.87 -11.59
CA ARG A 214 -6.61 -5.19 -12.15
C ARG A 214 -7.14 -5.30 -13.58
N THR A 215 -8.36 -4.88 -13.83
CA THR A 215 -8.96 -4.90 -15.17
C THR A 215 -8.13 -4.06 -16.16
N ALA A 216 -7.74 -2.85 -15.78
CA ALA A 216 -6.90 -1.98 -16.61
C ALA A 216 -5.52 -2.60 -16.91
N GLN A 217 -4.92 -3.24 -15.91
CA GLN A 217 -3.65 -3.98 -16.08
C GLN A 217 -3.81 -5.14 -17.06
N GLU A 218 -4.86 -5.94 -16.92
CA GLU A 218 -5.12 -7.08 -17.81
C GLU A 218 -5.46 -6.66 -19.24
N GLU A 219 -6.21 -5.58 -19.41
CA GLU A 219 -6.51 -5.01 -20.73
C GLU A 219 -5.22 -4.52 -21.44
N ARG A 220 -4.30 -3.91 -20.71
CA ARG A 220 -3.07 -3.38 -21.26
C ARG A 220 -1.98 -4.43 -21.47
N TYR A 221 -1.82 -5.35 -20.50
CA TYR A 221 -0.67 -6.26 -20.44
C TYR A 221 -1.03 -7.72 -20.73
N GLY A 222 -2.32 -8.03 -20.90
CA GLY A 222 -2.85 -9.38 -21.00
C GLY A 222 -3.14 -10.01 -19.63
N LYS A 223 -3.97 -11.04 -19.61
CA LYS A 223 -4.31 -11.74 -18.37
C LYS A 223 -3.09 -12.38 -17.73
N GLN A 224 -3.04 -12.31 -16.41
CA GLN A 224 -1.98 -12.99 -15.65
C GLN A 224 -1.93 -14.48 -15.95
N ARG A 225 -0.72 -15.01 -15.94
CA ARG A 225 -0.44 -16.44 -16.14
C ARG A 225 0.74 -16.87 -15.28
N VAL A 226 0.86 -18.17 -15.10
CA VAL A 226 2.09 -18.75 -14.53
C VAL A 226 3.26 -18.46 -15.46
N ASN A 227 4.35 -17.96 -14.89
CA ASN A 227 5.59 -17.69 -15.62
C ASN A 227 6.82 -18.02 -14.76
N ASP A 228 7.88 -18.41 -15.43
CA ASP A 228 9.17 -18.69 -14.81
C ASP A 228 10.03 -17.44 -14.81
N VAL A 229 10.45 -17.00 -13.64
CA VAL A 229 11.28 -15.81 -13.42
C VAL A 229 12.67 -16.22 -12.99
N SER A 230 13.68 -15.81 -13.74
CA SER A 230 15.08 -16.10 -13.46
C SER A 230 15.68 -15.07 -12.50
N TYR A 231 16.50 -15.54 -11.57
CA TYR A 231 17.38 -14.72 -10.73
C TYR A 231 18.81 -14.64 -11.28
N THR A 232 19.03 -15.20 -12.46
CA THR A 232 20.34 -15.21 -13.12
C THR A 232 20.71 -13.81 -13.62
N THR A 233 21.91 -13.35 -13.28
CA THR A 233 22.47 -12.13 -13.83
C THR A 233 23.41 -12.43 -14.99
N ILE A 234 23.46 -11.55 -15.98
CA ILE A 234 24.34 -11.68 -17.16
C ILE A 234 25.25 -10.44 -17.28
N PRO A 235 26.44 -10.58 -17.90
CA PRO A 235 27.34 -9.45 -18.07
C PRO A 235 26.71 -8.37 -18.95
N ALA A 236 26.31 -7.25 -18.36
CA ALA A 236 25.72 -6.08 -19.05
C ALA A 236 25.68 -4.86 -18.14
N LYS A 237 25.42 -3.68 -18.73
CA LYS A 237 24.90 -2.51 -17.99
C LYS A 237 23.49 -2.84 -17.53
N ALA A 238 23.10 -2.35 -16.34
CA ALA A 238 21.82 -2.72 -15.79
C ALA A 238 21.16 -1.59 -14.98
N ILE A 239 19.82 -1.63 -14.92
CA ILE A 239 18.96 -0.82 -14.06
C ILE A 239 18.14 -1.77 -13.19
N LEU A 240 18.03 -1.47 -11.89
CA LEU A 240 17.12 -2.15 -10.99
C LEU A 240 15.85 -1.31 -10.82
N VAL A 241 14.67 -1.92 -11.02
CA VAL A 241 13.37 -1.28 -10.80
C VAL A 241 12.68 -1.91 -9.62
N VAL A 242 12.31 -1.07 -8.65
CA VAL A 242 11.88 -1.49 -7.32
C VAL A 242 10.53 -0.85 -6.97
N GLY A 243 9.67 -1.58 -6.27
CA GLY A 243 8.34 -1.14 -5.85
C GLY A 243 7.23 -1.98 -6.47
N SER A 244 6.06 -1.41 -6.69
CA SER A 244 4.87 -2.16 -7.13
C SER A 244 4.16 -1.57 -8.36
N ASN A 245 4.56 -0.39 -8.83
CA ASN A 245 3.90 0.25 -9.97
C ASN A 245 4.44 -0.31 -11.29
N ILE A 246 3.73 -1.30 -11.87
CA ILE A 246 4.12 -1.96 -13.13
C ILE A 246 4.03 -1.04 -14.35
N ARG A 247 3.23 0.04 -14.27
CA ARG A 247 3.17 1.04 -15.35
C ARG A 247 4.46 1.86 -15.43
N GLU A 248 5.05 2.17 -14.29
CA GLU A 248 6.34 2.87 -14.24
C GLU A 248 7.50 1.95 -14.65
N LEU A 249 7.41 0.62 -14.40
CA LEU A 249 8.34 -0.34 -14.99
C LEU A 249 8.26 -0.32 -16.53
N GLU A 250 7.05 -0.27 -17.09
CA GLU A 250 6.90 -0.15 -18.55
C GLU A 250 7.57 1.13 -19.08
N ASP A 251 7.43 2.27 -18.38
CA ASP A 251 8.08 3.52 -18.79
C ASP A 251 9.62 3.40 -18.80
N VAL A 252 10.21 2.70 -17.82
CA VAL A 252 11.66 2.40 -17.82
C VAL A 252 12.04 1.50 -18.98
N LEU A 253 11.28 0.43 -19.23
CA LEU A 253 11.54 -0.52 -20.31
C LEU A 253 11.46 0.14 -21.68
N GLU A 254 10.47 1.00 -21.92
CA GLU A 254 10.35 1.80 -23.15
C GLU A 254 11.54 2.76 -23.32
N ALA A 255 12.01 3.38 -22.23
CA ALA A 255 13.15 4.30 -22.29
C ALA A 255 14.48 3.61 -22.67
N VAL A 256 14.61 2.30 -22.40
CA VAL A 256 15.84 1.54 -22.68
C VAL A 256 15.70 0.50 -23.80
N LYS A 257 14.57 0.41 -24.49
CA LYS A 257 14.28 -0.68 -25.45
C LYS A 257 15.31 -0.83 -26.58
N ASP A 258 15.90 0.30 -27.02
CA ASP A 258 16.89 0.35 -28.10
C ASP A 258 18.33 0.50 -27.56
N LYS A 259 18.55 0.21 -26.27
CA LYS A 259 19.85 0.34 -25.61
C LYS A 259 20.37 -1.00 -25.11
N GLU A 260 21.68 -1.12 -24.98
CA GLU A 260 22.34 -2.27 -24.39
C GLU A 260 22.37 -2.17 -22.85
N ILE A 261 21.19 -2.00 -22.25
CA ILE A 261 20.98 -1.89 -20.82
C ILE A 261 19.92 -2.90 -20.42
N ASP A 262 20.26 -3.81 -19.53
CA ASP A 262 19.34 -4.79 -18.96
C ASP A 262 18.54 -4.19 -17.81
N VAL A 263 17.31 -4.66 -17.62
CA VAL A 263 16.44 -4.28 -16.51
C VAL A 263 16.16 -5.51 -15.66
N TYR A 264 16.33 -5.34 -14.36
CA TYR A 264 15.95 -6.32 -13.35
C TYR A 264 14.87 -5.74 -12.46
N THR A 265 13.93 -6.57 -12.03
CA THR A 265 12.94 -6.21 -11.02
C THR A 265 13.44 -6.59 -9.62
N HIS A 266 12.82 -6.03 -8.58
CA HIS A 266 13.11 -6.38 -7.19
C HIS A 266 11.80 -6.48 -6.40
N ASP A 267 11.70 -7.50 -5.53
CA ASP A 267 10.60 -7.73 -4.59
C ASP A 267 9.21 -7.69 -5.26
N GLU A 268 8.33 -6.79 -4.84
CA GLU A 268 6.93 -6.69 -5.31
C GLU A 268 6.82 -6.50 -6.83
N MET A 269 7.80 -5.87 -7.47
CA MET A 269 7.82 -5.67 -8.94
C MET A 269 7.86 -7.00 -9.72
N MET A 270 8.19 -8.10 -9.07
CA MET A 270 8.22 -9.44 -9.67
C MET A 270 6.88 -9.83 -10.31
N ILE A 271 5.76 -9.31 -9.79
CA ILE A 271 4.43 -9.56 -10.35
C ILE A 271 4.31 -9.17 -11.84
N ALA A 272 5.08 -8.19 -12.30
CA ALA A 272 5.06 -7.77 -13.70
C ALA A 272 5.36 -8.92 -14.65
N HIS A 273 6.22 -9.87 -14.25
CA HIS A 273 6.57 -11.03 -15.07
C HIS A 273 5.40 -11.99 -15.32
N THR A 274 4.31 -11.90 -14.56
CA THR A 274 3.13 -12.74 -14.76
C THR A 274 2.24 -12.25 -15.91
N PHE A 275 2.42 -11.01 -16.35
CA PHE A 275 1.67 -10.43 -17.47
C PHE A 275 2.38 -10.66 -18.80
N PRO A 276 1.70 -11.21 -19.84
CA PRO A 276 2.31 -11.61 -21.11
C PRO A 276 3.12 -10.52 -21.81
N LYS A 277 2.64 -9.28 -21.78
CA LYS A 277 3.28 -8.14 -22.44
C LYS A 277 4.72 -7.91 -21.99
N PHE A 278 5.01 -8.11 -20.72
CA PHE A 278 6.36 -7.88 -20.20
C PHE A 278 7.39 -8.89 -20.76
N SER A 279 6.96 -10.07 -21.21
CA SER A 279 7.85 -11.03 -21.88
C SER A 279 8.32 -10.58 -23.27
N GLU A 280 7.71 -9.56 -23.86
CA GLU A 280 8.11 -8.99 -25.14
C GLU A 280 9.33 -8.06 -25.02
N TYR A 281 9.60 -7.53 -23.81
CA TYR A 281 10.74 -6.63 -23.57
C TYR A 281 12.03 -7.43 -23.42
N LYS A 282 12.88 -7.39 -24.44
CA LYS A 282 14.16 -8.10 -24.46
C LYS A 282 15.13 -7.66 -23.35
N ASN A 283 14.99 -6.41 -22.90
CA ASN A 283 15.79 -5.83 -21.83
C ASN A 283 15.38 -6.32 -20.43
N LEU A 284 14.16 -6.81 -20.24
CA LEU A 284 13.71 -7.36 -18.96
C LEU A 284 14.28 -8.77 -18.78
N LYS A 285 15.20 -8.94 -17.82
CA LYS A 285 15.95 -10.20 -17.65
C LYS A 285 15.43 -11.10 -16.56
N GLY A 286 14.86 -10.51 -15.52
CA GLY A 286 14.37 -11.28 -14.37
C GLY A 286 14.37 -10.47 -13.09
N GLN A 287 14.45 -11.19 -11.98
CA GLN A 287 14.45 -10.66 -10.63
C GLN A 287 15.87 -10.60 -10.07
N TYR A 288 16.18 -9.57 -9.29
CA TYR A 288 17.44 -9.44 -8.57
C TYR A 288 17.19 -9.37 -7.06
N GLY A 289 18.03 -10.04 -6.29
CA GLY A 289 17.98 -9.99 -4.83
C GLY A 289 16.95 -10.92 -4.20
N GLN A 290 16.84 -10.84 -2.88
CA GLN A 290 16.02 -11.73 -2.06
C GLN A 290 14.78 -11.06 -1.44
N GLY A 291 14.49 -9.83 -1.83
CA GLY A 291 13.33 -9.09 -1.36
C GLY A 291 13.65 -8.07 -0.27
N ILE A 292 12.59 -7.50 0.30
CA ILE A 292 12.65 -6.32 1.15
C ILE A 292 13.53 -6.49 2.40
N GLU A 293 13.59 -7.68 2.99
CA GLU A 293 14.42 -7.95 4.18
C GLU A 293 15.93 -7.87 3.91
N ASN A 294 16.32 -8.12 2.66
CA ASN A 294 17.71 -8.08 2.23
C ASN A 294 18.04 -6.84 1.37
N CYS A 295 17.10 -5.90 1.24
CA CYS A 295 17.22 -4.75 0.34
C CYS A 295 18.52 -3.94 0.57
N LEU A 296 18.99 -3.82 1.81
CA LEU A 296 20.25 -3.14 2.12
C LEU A 296 21.44 -3.77 1.36
N LEU A 297 21.54 -5.10 1.39
CA LEU A 297 22.62 -5.83 0.71
C LEU A 297 22.39 -5.86 -0.80
N ASP A 298 21.17 -6.11 -1.22
CA ASP A 298 20.77 -6.16 -2.63
C ASP A 298 21.09 -4.84 -3.34
N PHE A 299 20.68 -3.71 -2.76
CA PHE A 299 20.93 -2.38 -3.32
C PHE A 299 22.41 -1.98 -3.29
N ALA A 300 23.11 -2.31 -2.20
CA ALA A 300 24.54 -2.02 -2.08
C ALA A 300 25.41 -2.81 -3.06
N THR A 301 24.94 -3.99 -3.49
CA THR A 301 25.68 -4.87 -4.40
C THR A 301 25.24 -4.77 -5.86
N PHE A 302 24.12 -4.10 -6.14
CA PHE A 302 23.68 -3.87 -7.51
C PHE A 302 24.62 -2.91 -8.25
N PRO A 303 25.15 -3.27 -9.45
CA PRO A 303 26.22 -2.51 -10.08
C PRO A 303 25.74 -1.39 -11.03
N GLY A 304 24.56 -0.83 -10.79
CA GLY A 304 23.93 0.21 -11.60
C GLY A 304 22.95 1.07 -10.83
N PRO A 305 22.24 2.00 -11.49
CA PRO A 305 21.20 2.82 -10.86
C PRO A 305 19.98 1.99 -10.46
N ILE A 306 19.29 2.49 -9.43
CA ILE A 306 18.11 1.87 -8.83
C ILE A 306 16.95 2.86 -8.93
N VAL A 307 15.87 2.48 -9.58
CA VAL A 307 14.64 3.28 -9.73
C VAL A 307 13.60 2.78 -8.73
N LEU A 308 13.28 3.63 -7.76
CA LEU A 308 12.17 3.42 -6.84
C LEU A 308 10.90 3.97 -7.48
N THR A 309 9.93 3.10 -7.76
CA THR A 309 8.61 3.52 -8.24
C THR A 309 7.80 4.17 -7.11
N ARG A 310 6.72 4.87 -7.45
CA ARG A 310 5.84 5.51 -6.47
C ARG A 310 5.40 4.55 -5.37
N HIS A 311 5.18 5.09 -4.18
CA HIS A 311 4.71 4.38 -2.99
C HIS A 311 5.68 3.31 -2.47
N SER A 312 6.95 3.39 -2.83
CA SER A 312 7.98 2.47 -2.33
C SER A 312 8.28 2.71 -0.85
N LEU A 313 8.36 1.63 -0.07
CA LEU A 313 8.62 1.67 1.38
C LEU A 313 10.08 1.38 1.74
N TYR A 314 11.01 1.57 0.80
CA TYR A 314 12.43 1.27 1.02
C TYR A 314 13.16 2.42 1.67
N ASN A 315 14.00 2.09 2.67
CA ASN A 315 14.86 3.06 3.33
C ASN A 315 15.94 3.61 2.38
N VAL A 316 16.31 4.88 2.62
CA VAL A 316 17.38 5.54 1.88
C VAL A 316 18.64 5.52 2.71
N GLU A 317 19.45 4.46 2.57
CA GLU A 317 20.68 4.27 3.33
C GLU A 317 21.90 4.88 2.64
N ASN A 318 22.86 5.36 3.42
CA ASN A 318 24.05 6.02 2.89
C ASN A 318 24.89 5.12 1.96
N LEU A 319 24.80 3.81 2.13
CA LEU A 319 25.57 2.82 1.38
C LEU A 319 25.25 2.81 -0.12
N TYR A 320 24.00 3.09 -0.49
CA TYR A 320 23.52 3.08 -1.88
C TYR A 320 22.76 4.34 -2.29
N ARG A 321 22.65 5.34 -1.42
CA ARG A 321 21.87 6.56 -1.66
C ARG A 321 22.16 7.22 -3.01
N GLY A 322 23.43 7.31 -3.39
CA GLY A 322 23.86 7.92 -4.66
C GLY A 322 23.49 7.13 -5.91
N LEU A 323 22.91 5.93 -5.77
CA LEU A 323 22.41 5.11 -6.88
C LEU A 323 20.91 5.25 -7.07
N LEU A 324 20.21 5.94 -6.15
CA LEU A 324 18.76 5.99 -6.10
C LEU A 324 18.17 7.10 -6.97
N TYR A 325 17.19 6.71 -7.75
CA TYR A 325 16.27 7.56 -8.49
C TYR A 325 14.85 7.24 -8.06
N THR A 326 13.93 8.20 -8.14
CA THR A 326 12.53 7.94 -7.76
C THR A 326 11.55 8.67 -8.68
N THR A 327 10.44 8.02 -8.96
CA THR A 327 9.27 8.62 -9.63
C THR A 327 8.29 9.21 -8.61
N ASP A 328 8.54 9.03 -7.30
CA ASP A 328 7.67 9.52 -6.24
C ASP A 328 7.70 11.05 -6.12
N PHE A 329 6.67 11.62 -5.50
CA PHE A 329 6.59 13.05 -5.18
C PHE A 329 7.52 13.44 -4.01
N ALA A 330 7.84 12.49 -3.13
CA ALA A 330 8.84 12.66 -2.08
C ALA A 330 10.22 12.24 -2.56
N SER A 331 11.25 12.97 -2.16
CA SER A 331 12.63 12.56 -2.40
C SER A 331 13.53 12.94 -1.25
N SER A 332 14.14 11.95 -0.61
CA SER A 332 15.18 12.18 0.40
C SER A 332 16.44 12.79 -0.21
N LYS A 333 17.22 13.47 0.63
CA LYS A 333 18.50 14.04 0.20
C LYS A 333 19.39 12.98 -0.44
N GLY A 334 19.85 13.26 -1.67
CA GLY A 334 20.71 12.37 -2.46
C GLY A 334 19.97 11.30 -3.26
N VAL A 335 18.65 11.36 -3.32
CA VAL A 335 17.83 10.64 -4.28
C VAL A 335 17.44 11.59 -5.40
N ILE A 336 17.59 11.17 -6.65
CA ILE A 336 17.29 11.99 -7.82
C ILE A 336 15.84 11.74 -8.25
N GLN A 337 15.04 12.80 -8.26
CA GLN A 337 13.64 12.70 -8.68
C GLN A 337 13.55 12.69 -10.21
N ILE A 338 12.87 11.68 -10.76
CA ILE A 338 12.53 11.56 -12.17
C ILE A 338 11.25 12.37 -12.41
N LYS A 339 11.33 13.39 -13.28
CA LYS A 339 10.20 14.26 -13.60
C LYS A 339 9.76 14.04 -15.03
N ASN A 340 8.45 14.12 -15.29
CA ASN A 340 7.88 14.04 -16.63
C ASN A 340 8.33 12.80 -17.43
N LYS A 341 8.57 11.69 -16.74
CA LYS A 341 9.08 10.43 -17.34
C LYS A 341 10.42 10.60 -18.09
N ASP A 342 11.24 11.57 -17.70
CA ASP A 342 12.58 11.76 -18.25
C ASP A 342 13.59 10.86 -17.54
N PHE A 343 13.93 9.73 -18.16
CA PHE A 343 14.89 8.75 -17.67
C PHE A 343 16.32 8.98 -18.16
N SER A 344 16.62 10.13 -18.79
CA SER A 344 17.96 10.40 -19.37
C SER A 344 19.08 10.31 -18.34
N ASP A 345 18.89 10.82 -17.11
CA ASP A 345 19.87 10.73 -16.04
C ASP A 345 20.07 9.29 -15.55
N VAL A 346 19.01 8.50 -15.46
CA VAL A 346 19.08 7.06 -15.10
C VAL A 346 19.84 6.28 -16.16
N ILE A 347 19.54 6.52 -17.43
CA ILE A 347 20.21 5.87 -18.56
C ILE A 347 21.70 6.20 -18.56
N LYS A 348 22.04 7.48 -18.43
CA LYS A 348 23.43 7.92 -18.34
C LYS A 348 24.17 7.28 -17.15
N ALA A 349 23.50 7.25 -15.99
CA ALA A 349 24.08 6.58 -14.81
C ALA A 349 24.32 5.08 -15.05
N ALA A 350 23.43 4.39 -15.78
CA ALA A 350 23.61 2.98 -16.14
C ALA A 350 24.77 2.80 -17.12
N GLU A 351 24.90 3.68 -18.14
CA GLU A 351 26.00 3.67 -19.08
C GLU A 351 27.36 3.91 -18.40
N ASP A 352 27.41 4.83 -17.43
CA ASP A 352 28.63 5.17 -16.66
C ASP A 352 28.96 4.13 -15.58
N ALA A 353 27.96 3.37 -15.10
CA ALA A 353 28.13 2.35 -14.05
C ALA A 353 29.01 1.18 -14.52
N LYS A 354 29.53 0.38 -13.57
CA LYS A 354 30.35 -0.79 -13.90
C LYS A 354 29.55 -1.89 -14.62
N GLY A 355 28.27 -2.04 -14.32
CA GLY A 355 27.46 -3.16 -14.77
C GLY A 355 27.91 -4.50 -14.17
N PHE A 356 27.23 -5.55 -14.54
CA PHE A 356 27.67 -6.90 -14.22
C PHE A 356 28.87 -7.29 -15.11
N LYS A 357 30.01 -7.59 -14.49
CA LYS A 357 31.22 -8.04 -15.21
C LYS A 357 31.18 -9.53 -15.52
N THR A 358 30.59 -10.30 -14.59
CA THR A 358 30.41 -11.74 -14.70
C THR A 358 28.98 -12.07 -14.38
N GLY A 359 28.37 -12.97 -15.15
CA GLY A 359 27.07 -13.51 -14.80
C GLY A 359 27.12 -14.42 -13.58
N LYS A 360 26.04 -14.44 -12.82
CA LYS A 360 25.83 -15.40 -11.73
C LYS A 360 24.61 -16.21 -12.09
N GLN A 361 24.78 -17.52 -12.27
CA GLN A 361 23.66 -18.42 -12.47
C GLN A 361 22.97 -18.66 -11.13
N CYS A 362 21.68 -18.42 -11.09
CA CYS A 362 20.82 -18.61 -9.94
C CYS A 362 19.61 -19.44 -10.34
N GLU A 363 18.74 -19.69 -9.37
CA GLU A 363 17.51 -20.42 -9.56
C GLU A 363 16.51 -19.65 -10.45
N THR A 364 15.56 -20.40 -10.96
CA THR A 364 14.35 -19.90 -11.62
C THR A 364 13.16 -20.28 -10.76
N VAL A 365 12.27 -19.34 -10.52
CA VAL A 365 11.09 -19.53 -9.68
C VAL A 365 9.84 -19.36 -10.54
N SER A 366 8.93 -20.34 -10.45
CA SER A 366 7.63 -20.25 -11.11
C SER A 366 6.68 -19.47 -10.24
N ILE A 367 6.09 -18.39 -10.78
CA ILE A 367 5.17 -17.49 -10.09
C ILE A 367 3.92 -17.21 -10.91
N GLY A 368 2.91 -16.69 -10.22
CA GLY A 368 1.65 -16.30 -10.86
C GLY A 368 0.62 -17.42 -10.91
N TYR A 369 -0.55 -17.05 -11.36
CA TYR A 369 -1.70 -17.96 -11.52
C TYR A 369 -2.56 -17.50 -12.70
N ASP A 370 -3.35 -18.42 -13.22
CA ASP A 370 -4.50 -18.13 -14.07
C ASP A 370 -5.77 -18.34 -13.22
N TYR A 371 -6.53 -17.29 -13.01
CA TYR A 371 -7.70 -17.33 -12.12
C TYR A 371 -8.69 -18.41 -12.51
N HIS A 372 -9.07 -18.51 -13.81
CA HIS A 372 -10.07 -19.48 -14.27
C HIS A 372 -9.59 -20.92 -14.12
N ASN A 373 -8.35 -21.20 -14.47
CA ASN A 373 -7.77 -22.54 -14.31
C ASN A 373 -7.61 -22.92 -12.84
N SER A 374 -7.22 -21.94 -12.01
CA SER A 374 -7.07 -22.13 -10.57
C SER A 374 -8.42 -22.38 -9.90
N MET A 375 -9.44 -21.58 -10.20
CA MET A 375 -10.81 -21.81 -9.74
C MET A 375 -11.36 -23.16 -10.22
N GLY A 376 -11.13 -23.53 -11.48
CA GLY A 376 -11.49 -24.86 -12.00
C GLY A 376 -10.85 -26.01 -11.22
N SER A 377 -9.58 -25.84 -10.81
CA SER A 377 -8.87 -26.84 -9.99
C SER A 377 -9.45 -26.93 -8.56
N ILE A 378 -9.80 -25.78 -7.97
CA ILE A 378 -10.46 -25.71 -6.66
C ILE A 378 -11.84 -26.37 -6.74
N GLU A 379 -12.65 -26.01 -7.73
CA GLU A 379 -13.99 -26.58 -7.95
C GLU A 379 -13.95 -28.09 -8.16
N LYS A 380 -12.93 -28.60 -8.86
CA LYS A 380 -12.74 -30.05 -9.03
C LYS A 380 -12.55 -30.76 -7.69
N LYS A 381 -11.73 -30.16 -6.78
CA LYS A 381 -11.54 -30.72 -5.42
C LYS A 381 -12.84 -30.67 -4.62
N LEU A 382 -13.58 -29.57 -4.67
CA LEU A 382 -14.86 -29.41 -3.98
C LEU A 382 -15.93 -30.40 -4.47
N LYS A 383 -15.88 -30.83 -5.74
CA LYS A 383 -16.74 -31.87 -6.27
C LYS A 383 -16.34 -33.31 -5.90
N GLN A 384 -15.04 -33.53 -5.69
CA GLN A 384 -14.49 -34.86 -5.37
C GLN A 384 -14.68 -35.25 -3.91
N LYS A 385 -14.67 -34.26 -3.01
CA LYS A 385 -14.76 -34.47 -1.57
C LYS A 385 -15.57 -33.35 -0.92
N SER A 386 -16.36 -33.70 0.08
CA SER A 386 -17.02 -32.71 0.93
C SER A 386 -16.02 -32.12 1.90
N TYR A 387 -15.90 -30.80 1.90
CA TYR A 387 -15.07 -30.05 2.84
C TYR A 387 -15.95 -29.30 3.83
N SER A 388 -15.56 -29.31 5.10
CA SER A 388 -16.25 -28.60 6.17
C SER A 388 -15.93 -27.10 6.18
N HIS A 389 -14.74 -26.72 5.66
CA HIS A 389 -14.21 -25.37 5.70
C HIS A 389 -13.25 -25.10 4.55
N ILE A 390 -13.07 -23.83 4.19
CA ILE A 390 -12.04 -23.37 3.25
C ILE A 390 -11.13 -22.39 3.96
N PHE A 391 -9.82 -22.66 3.91
CA PHE A 391 -8.81 -21.71 4.35
C PHE A 391 -8.14 -21.05 3.15
N ILE A 392 -8.05 -19.72 3.15
CA ILE A 392 -7.25 -18.96 2.20
C ILE A 392 -6.06 -18.40 2.96
N VAL A 393 -4.87 -18.87 2.62
CA VAL A 393 -3.62 -18.39 3.22
C VAL A 393 -2.99 -17.40 2.26
N GLY A 394 -2.97 -16.13 2.64
CA GLY A 394 -2.50 -15.03 1.81
C GLY A 394 -0.99 -15.05 1.55
N LEU A 395 -0.46 -13.91 1.16
CA LEU A 395 0.91 -13.75 0.71
C LEU A 395 1.94 -14.03 1.83
N ASN A 396 3.19 -14.31 1.42
CA ASN A 396 4.30 -14.62 2.31
C ASN A 396 4.41 -13.68 3.51
N GLY A 397 4.66 -14.26 4.69
CA GLY A 397 5.12 -13.51 5.86
C GLY A 397 6.61 -13.20 5.74
N TYR A 398 7.04 -12.09 6.34
CA TYR A 398 8.42 -11.63 6.24
C TYR A 398 9.35 -12.18 7.32
N THR A 399 8.82 -12.80 8.37
CA THR A 399 9.63 -13.30 9.46
C THR A 399 9.69 -14.82 9.47
N LEU A 400 10.82 -15.37 9.91
CA LEU A 400 10.97 -16.82 10.10
C LEU A 400 9.90 -17.38 11.09
N GLU A 401 9.51 -16.59 12.08
CA GLU A 401 8.44 -16.97 13.02
C GLU A 401 7.10 -17.14 12.32
N GLN A 402 6.74 -16.21 11.44
CA GLN A 402 5.51 -16.29 10.67
C GLN A 402 5.54 -17.45 9.68
N GLN A 403 6.65 -17.63 8.99
CA GLN A 403 6.83 -18.78 8.10
C GLN A 403 6.65 -20.10 8.85
N ALA A 404 7.28 -20.25 10.03
CA ALA A 404 7.12 -21.44 10.86
C ALA A 404 5.66 -21.63 11.34
N TYR A 405 4.92 -20.54 11.62
CA TYR A 405 3.50 -20.63 11.94
C TYR A 405 2.71 -21.22 10.77
N PHE A 406 2.87 -20.68 9.55
CA PHE A 406 2.11 -21.14 8.38
C PHE A 406 2.52 -22.56 7.94
N ASP A 407 3.79 -22.92 7.99
CA ASP A 407 4.23 -24.29 7.78
C ASP A 407 3.55 -25.28 8.74
N LYS A 408 3.39 -24.89 9.99
CA LYS A 408 2.69 -25.67 10.99
C LYS A 408 1.18 -25.70 10.77
N LEU A 409 0.57 -24.56 10.37
CA LEU A 409 -0.84 -24.47 10.01
C LEU A 409 -1.18 -25.45 8.89
N LEU A 410 -0.44 -25.40 7.77
CA LEU A 410 -0.66 -26.29 6.63
C LEU A 410 -0.57 -27.77 7.01
N LYS A 411 0.37 -28.13 7.91
CA LYS A 411 0.56 -29.52 8.37
C LYS A 411 -0.54 -30.00 9.33
N GLN A 412 -1.00 -29.11 10.23
CA GLN A 412 -1.95 -29.48 11.30
C GLN A 412 -3.41 -29.30 10.93
N THR A 413 -3.72 -28.59 9.86
CA THR A 413 -5.10 -28.42 9.38
C THR A 413 -5.67 -29.79 9.00
N PRO A 414 -6.90 -30.12 9.47
CA PRO A 414 -7.57 -31.37 9.15
C PRO A 414 -7.78 -31.59 7.65
N ASP A 415 -7.92 -32.87 7.24
CA ASP A 415 -8.02 -33.22 5.81
C ASP A 415 -9.40 -32.86 5.20
N ASP A 416 -10.42 -32.62 6.01
CA ASP A 416 -11.72 -32.13 5.60
C ASP A 416 -11.81 -30.60 5.48
N VAL A 417 -10.69 -29.89 5.64
CA VAL A 417 -10.54 -28.47 5.35
C VAL A 417 -9.75 -28.29 4.07
N LEU A 418 -10.31 -27.60 3.08
CA LEU A 418 -9.58 -27.24 1.86
C LEU A 418 -8.72 -26.00 2.11
N ILE A 419 -7.44 -26.08 1.76
CA ILE A 419 -6.51 -24.96 1.87
C ILE A 419 -6.17 -24.43 0.48
N ILE A 420 -6.38 -23.14 0.27
CA ILE A 420 -5.92 -22.40 -0.90
C ILE A 420 -4.75 -21.53 -0.43
N SER A 421 -3.55 -21.93 -0.79
CA SER A 421 -2.36 -21.22 -0.40
C SER A 421 -1.83 -20.37 -1.54
N LEU A 422 -1.70 -19.08 -1.30
CA LEU A 422 -1.18 -18.12 -2.28
C LEU A 422 0.36 -18.06 -2.28
N SER A 423 1.01 -18.64 -1.27
CA SER A 423 2.47 -18.57 -1.15
C SER A 423 3.09 -19.79 -0.46
N TYR A 424 2.49 -20.26 0.63
CA TYR A 424 3.02 -21.37 1.42
C TYR A 424 2.56 -22.70 0.84
N CYS A 425 3.48 -23.42 0.20
CA CYS A 425 3.15 -24.67 -0.48
C CYS A 425 3.76 -25.88 0.23
N THR A 426 2.96 -26.92 0.38
CA THR A 426 3.40 -28.25 0.81
C THR A 426 2.60 -29.31 0.06
N GLN A 427 3.17 -30.50 -0.09
CA GLN A 427 2.50 -31.59 -0.77
C GLN A 427 1.49 -32.27 0.17
N LYS A 428 0.25 -31.82 0.12
CA LYS A 428 -0.88 -32.40 0.84
C LYS A 428 -2.11 -32.39 -0.07
N GLU A 429 -2.94 -33.44 -0.02
CA GLU A 429 -4.06 -33.60 -0.95
C GLU A 429 -5.11 -32.49 -0.85
N ASN A 430 -5.34 -31.98 0.36
CA ASN A 430 -6.31 -30.92 0.61
C ASN A 430 -5.72 -29.50 0.42
N ILE A 431 -4.58 -29.35 -0.24
CA ILE A 431 -3.97 -28.05 -0.53
C ILE A 431 -3.97 -27.77 -2.03
N VAL A 432 -4.33 -26.54 -2.39
CA VAL A 432 -4.12 -25.93 -3.72
C VAL A 432 -3.11 -24.82 -3.57
N CYS A 433 -1.96 -24.97 -4.21
CA CYS A 433 -0.91 -23.94 -4.22
C CYS A 433 -1.02 -23.11 -5.49
N LEU A 434 -1.11 -21.79 -5.35
CA LEU A 434 -1.28 -20.87 -6.49
C LEU A 434 -0.03 -20.06 -6.78
N ASN A 435 0.88 -19.93 -5.81
CA ASN A 435 2.10 -19.12 -5.94
C ASN A 435 1.86 -17.70 -6.49
N ALA A 436 0.81 -17.04 -5.94
CA ALA A 436 0.37 -15.71 -6.39
C ALA A 436 1.42 -14.62 -6.14
N CYS A 437 2.49 -14.96 -5.41
CA CYS A 437 3.59 -14.06 -5.08
C CYS A 437 3.08 -12.72 -4.53
N PHE A 438 3.55 -11.60 -4.97
CA PHE A 438 3.21 -10.26 -4.46
C PHE A 438 1.88 -9.69 -4.98
N ASP A 439 0.98 -10.52 -5.50
CA ASP A 439 -0.32 -10.07 -5.98
C ASP A 439 -1.28 -9.78 -4.81
N VAL A 440 -1.31 -8.54 -4.38
CA VAL A 440 -2.13 -8.08 -3.25
C VAL A 440 -3.64 -8.29 -3.45
N PHE A 441 -4.11 -8.39 -4.68
CA PHE A 441 -5.53 -8.59 -4.98
C PHE A 441 -5.96 -10.06 -4.93
N ALA A 442 -5.04 -11.00 -5.12
CA ALA A 442 -5.36 -12.44 -5.20
C ALA A 442 -6.16 -12.97 -4.00
N THR A 443 -5.83 -12.52 -2.77
CA THR A 443 -6.54 -12.97 -1.57
C THR A 443 -8.03 -12.64 -1.63
N VAL A 444 -8.37 -11.41 -2.01
CA VAL A 444 -9.76 -10.94 -2.13
C VAL A 444 -10.46 -11.62 -3.30
N GLU A 445 -9.79 -11.74 -4.44
CA GLU A 445 -10.34 -12.33 -5.66
C GLU A 445 -10.82 -13.77 -5.44
N PHE A 446 -10.00 -14.61 -4.77
CA PHE A 446 -10.39 -15.99 -4.45
C PHE A 446 -11.42 -16.05 -3.33
N ALA A 447 -11.31 -15.22 -2.28
CA ALA A 447 -12.28 -15.21 -1.19
C ALA A 447 -13.67 -14.78 -1.68
N GLU A 448 -13.76 -13.73 -2.47
CA GLU A 448 -15.00 -13.22 -3.08
C GLU A 448 -15.61 -14.28 -4.01
N GLY A 449 -14.84 -14.78 -4.97
CA GLY A 449 -15.34 -15.76 -5.94
C GLY A 449 -15.80 -17.07 -5.34
N LEU A 450 -15.23 -17.49 -4.20
CA LEU A 450 -15.69 -18.69 -3.48
C LEU A 450 -16.89 -18.40 -2.59
N SER A 451 -16.92 -17.27 -1.89
CA SER A 451 -18.05 -16.87 -1.05
C SER A 451 -19.34 -16.68 -1.84
N GLU A 452 -19.24 -16.20 -3.08
CA GLU A 452 -20.40 -16.04 -3.96
C GLU A 452 -20.97 -17.38 -4.49
N LYS A 453 -20.13 -18.42 -4.60
CA LYS A 453 -20.52 -19.70 -5.21
C LYS A 453 -20.86 -20.78 -4.20
N TYR A 454 -20.26 -20.74 -3.02
CA TYR A 454 -20.32 -21.84 -2.06
C TYR A 454 -20.73 -21.34 -0.68
N SER A 455 -21.62 -22.10 -0.02
CA SER A 455 -22.01 -21.84 1.38
C SER A 455 -21.06 -22.50 2.40
N ILE A 456 -19.83 -22.82 2.02
CA ILE A 456 -18.83 -23.40 2.90
C ILE A 456 -18.17 -22.24 3.67
N PRO A 457 -18.03 -22.34 5.01
CA PRO A 457 -17.33 -21.31 5.78
C PRO A 457 -15.92 -21.07 5.26
N ILE A 458 -15.53 -19.80 5.17
CA ILE A 458 -14.21 -19.39 4.68
C ILE A 458 -13.47 -18.64 5.78
N SER A 459 -12.22 -19.02 6.04
CA SER A 459 -11.31 -18.26 6.87
C SER A 459 -10.12 -17.77 6.06
N VAL A 460 -9.79 -16.49 6.21
CA VAL A 460 -8.71 -15.84 5.47
C VAL A 460 -7.60 -15.46 6.43
N PHE A 461 -6.38 -15.91 6.12
CA PHE A 461 -5.19 -15.65 6.90
C PHE A 461 -4.29 -14.66 6.18
N TYR A 462 -4.09 -13.49 6.77
CA TYR A 462 -3.16 -12.48 6.29
C TYR A 462 -1.84 -12.56 7.06
N PRO A 463 -0.76 -13.09 6.46
CA PRO A 463 0.53 -13.23 7.16
C PRO A 463 1.14 -11.88 7.54
N LYS A 464 0.93 -10.88 6.70
CA LYS A 464 1.43 -9.52 6.87
C LYS A 464 0.33 -8.49 6.60
N CYS A 465 0.58 -7.27 7.05
CA CYS A 465 -0.22 -6.10 6.70
C CYS A 465 0.58 -5.21 5.74
N ASP A 466 0.07 -5.00 4.55
CA ASP A 466 0.54 -4.00 3.60
C ASP A 466 -0.43 -2.81 3.53
N ARG A 467 -0.23 -1.94 2.55
CA ARG A 467 -1.02 -0.71 2.36
C ARG A 467 -2.51 -0.96 2.05
N HIS A 468 -2.87 -2.13 1.53
CA HIS A 468 -4.24 -2.49 1.14
C HIS A 468 -4.90 -3.47 2.12
N THR A 469 -4.12 -4.16 2.93
CA THR A 469 -4.57 -5.31 3.74
C THR A 469 -5.71 -4.98 4.70
N ILE A 470 -5.68 -3.80 5.35
CA ILE A 470 -6.74 -3.41 6.30
C ILE A 470 -8.07 -3.26 5.59
N SER A 471 -8.06 -2.59 4.44
CA SER A 471 -9.24 -2.41 3.61
C SER A 471 -9.82 -3.76 3.18
N GLN A 472 -8.97 -4.66 2.69
CA GLN A 472 -9.37 -6.00 2.28
C GLN A 472 -9.95 -6.83 3.41
N MET A 473 -9.32 -6.81 4.60
CA MET A 473 -9.79 -7.56 5.75
C MET A 473 -11.18 -7.13 6.20
N ILE A 474 -11.39 -5.81 6.35
CA ILE A 474 -12.69 -5.26 6.76
C ILE A 474 -13.74 -5.56 5.67
N TYR A 475 -13.41 -5.37 4.39
CA TYR A 475 -14.30 -5.68 3.28
C TYR A 475 -14.76 -7.14 3.28
N LEU A 476 -13.84 -8.10 3.41
CA LEU A 476 -14.18 -9.52 3.43
C LEU A 476 -15.02 -9.89 4.64
N LYS A 477 -14.74 -9.28 5.80
CA LYS A 477 -15.52 -9.51 7.02
C LYS A 477 -16.93 -8.97 6.91
N GLU A 478 -17.10 -7.72 6.52
CA GLU A 478 -18.39 -7.04 6.49
C GLU A 478 -19.30 -7.55 5.36
N LYS A 479 -18.73 -7.82 4.17
CA LYS A 479 -19.52 -8.24 3.01
C LYS A 479 -19.83 -9.73 2.96
N PHE A 480 -18.89 -10.58 3.35
CA PHE A 480 -19.01 -12.04 3.20
C PHE A 480 -19.04 -12.78 4.55
N ASN A 481 -18.93 -12.05 5.65
CA ASN A 481 -18.82 -12.62 7.01
C ASN A 481 -17.74 -13.71 7.13
N THR A 482 -16.65 -13.58 6.38
CA THR A 482 -15.50 -14.48 6.47
C THR A 482 -14.80 -14.32 7.81
N ASP A 483 -14.21 -15.38 8.34
CA ASP A 483 -13.30 -15.25 9.47
C ASP A 483 -11.95 -14.73 8.97
N VAL A 484 -11.48 -13.63 9.56
CA VAL A 484 -10.24 -12.97 9.14
C VAL A 484 -9.24 -12.95 10.28
N LEU A 485 -8.03 -13.44 9.99
CA LEU A 485 -6.93 -13.50 10.94
C LEU A 485 -5.70 -12.78 10.39
N ILE A 486 -5.06 -11.97 11.23
CA ILE A 486 -3.88 -11.19 10.86
C ILE A 486 -2.64 -11.61 11.62
N GLY A 487 -1.52 -11.72 10.93
CA GLY A 487 -0.21 -12.00 11.49
C GLY A 487 0.33 -10.86 12.36
N LYS A 488 1.39 -11.15 13.09
CA LYS A 488 2.00 -10.20 14.04
C LYS A 488 2.76 -9.06 13.38
N CYS A 489 3.18 -9.21 12.13
CA CYS A 489 3.88 -8.16 11.41
C CYS A 489 2.88 -7.19 10.78
N THR A 490 2.76 -6.03 11.39
CA THR A 490 1.78 -5.00 11.01
C THR A 490 2.48 -3.64 10.84
N PRO A 491 3.42 -3.50 9.90
CA PRO A 491 4.24 -2.28 9.80
C PRO A 491 3.41 -1.01 9.58
N ILE A 492 2.23 -1.12 8.96
CA ILE A 492 1.36 0.01 8.68
C ILE A 492 0.51 0.39 9.90
N LEU A 493 0.22 -0.57 10.78
CA LEU A 493 -0.66 -0.37 11.93
C LEU A 493 0.02 0.19 13.16
N LEU A 494 1.32 -0.02 13.31
CA LEU A 494 2.21 0.65 14.26
C LEU A 494 1.86 0.60 15.74
N ASN A 495 0.75 -0.01 16.10
CA ASN A 495 0.25 -0.06 17.47
C ASN A 495 -0.37 -1.42 17.76
N PRO A 496 0.14 -2.18 18.74
CA PRO A 496 -0.47 -3.45 19.16
C PRO A 496 -1.95 -3.30 19.57
N ASN A 497 -2.35 -2.13 20.09
CA ASN A 497 -3.73 -1.87 20.48
C ASN A 497 -4.69 -1.86 19.27
N LEU A 498 -4.21 -1.52 18.08
CA LEU A 498 -5.04 -1.48 16.90
C LEU A 498 -5.62 -2.86 16.53
N ILE A 499 -4.87 -3.94 16.79
CA ILE A 499 -5.38 -5.31 16.62
C ILE A 499 -6.56 -5.57 17.57
N ASN A 500 -6.50 -5.04 18.80
CA ASN A 500 -7.62 -5.16 19.75
C ASN A 500 -8.85 -4.40 19.24
N THR A 501 -8.67 -3.24 18.62
CA THR A 501 -9.77 -2.47 18.04
C THR A 501 -10.32 -3.15 16.77
N LEU A 502 -9.47 -3.74 15.93
CA LEU A 502 -9.92 -4.56 14.81
C LEU A 502 -10.74 -5.77 15.27
N ASP A 503 -10.34 -6.42 16.38
CA ASP A 503 -11.11 -7.53 16.96
C ASP A 503 -12.43 -7.04 17.55
N SER A 504 -12.42 -6.01 18.41
CA SER A 504 -13.63 -5.54 19.11
C SER A 504 -14.67 -4.91 18.19
N VAL A 505 -14.25 -4.19 17.13
CA VAL A 505 -15.14 -3.44 16.24
C VAL A 505 -15.54 -4.25 15.00
N PHE A 506 -14.60 -4.99 14.41
CA PHE A 506 -14.77 -5.71 13.13
C PHE A 506 -14.64 -7.23 13.28
N ASN A 507 -14.39 -7.77 14.48
CA ASN A 507 -14.15 -9.20 14.71
C ASN A 507 -13.02 -9.78 13.82
N ILE A 508 -11.94 -9.00 13.63
CA ILE A 508 -10.72 -9.40 12.93
C ILE A 508 -9.66 -9.73 13.96
N LYS A 509 -9.24 -11.00 14.03
CA LYS A 509 -8.40 -11.51 15.12
C LYS A 509 -6.92 -11.54 14.76
N GLY A 510 -6.07 -11.25 15.74
CA GLY A 510 -4.63 -11.50 15.63
C GLY A 510 -4.31 -12.98 15.75
N LEU A 511 -3.35 -13.48 14.94
CA LEU A 511 -2.84 -14.85 15.06
C LEU A 511 -2.20 -15.08 16.45
N THR A 512 -2.47 -16.24 17.03
CA THR A 512 -1.95 -16.63 18.34
C THR A 512 -1.06 -17.87 18.26
N SER A 513 -1.64 -19.05 18.32
CA SER A 513 -0.95 -20.31 18.07
C SER A 513 -1.81 -21.18 17.18
N VAL A 514 -1.17 -21.96 16.30
CA VAL A 514 -1.88 -22.79 15.32
C VAL A 514 -2.95 -23.65 15.95
N LYS A 515 -2.65 -24.28 17.11
CA LYS A 515 -3.63 -25.13 17.79
C LYS A 515 -4.85 -24.34 18.26
N LYS A 516 -4.61 -23.18 18.92
CA LYS A 516 -5.70 -22.35 19.43
C LYS A 516 -6.52 -21.78 18.28
N ASP A 517 -5.86 -21.29 17.24
CA ASP A 517 -6.52 -20.66 16.10
C ASP A 517 -7.38 -21.70 15.34
N LEU A 518 -6.89 -22.94 15.16
CA LEU A 518 -7.68 -24.04 14.60
C LEU A 518 -8.86 -24.43 15.50
N ASP A 519 -8.63 -24.54 16.81
CA ASP A 519 -9.70 -24.86 17.77
C ASP A 519 -10.79 -23.77 17.79
N ASP A 520 -10.45 -22.51 17.58
CA ASP A 520 -11.39 -21.39 17.59
C ASP A 520 -12.19 -21.28 16.28
N ILE A 521 -11.59 -21.65 15.14
CA ILE A 521 -12.22 -21.54 13.82
C ILE A 521 -13.09 -22.77 13.50
N LEU A 522 -12.64 -23.96 13.88
CA LEU A 522 -13.28 -25.22 13.47
C LEU A 522 -14.30 -25.76 14.49
N LYS A 523 -14.66 -24.95 15.50
CA LYS A 523 -15.78 -25.24 16.42
C LYS A 523 -17.12 -25.03 15.75
#